data_a2b5e7556aba17b36fde8c4fd14b3636
#
_entry.id   a2b5e7556aba17b36fde8c4fd14b3636
#
_cell.length_a   1.000
_cell.length_b   1.000
_cell.length_c   1.000
_cell.angle_alpha   90.00
_cell.angle_beta   90.00
_cell.angle_gamma   90.00
#
_symmetry.space_group_name_H-M   'P 1'
#
loop_
_entity.id
_entity.type
_entity.pdbx_description
1 polymer ?
#
loop_
_entity_poly.entity_id
_entity_poly.type
_entity_poly.pdbx_seq_one_letter_code
_entity_poly.pdbx_strand_id
1 'polypeptide(L)'
;ADKLKFTYINSGCIRTQGDLNERVVTIYSGIKEILSKHEVDIVVIERVFMRPDRPNPDAAIKLGHARGAIISAAGGQGIPMVDYTANQIKKAVVGRGHGTKEQVSFMVQQLLKLNKAPQADAGDALAGAICHAYHAL
;
A
#
# COMPACT_ATOMS: atom_id res chain seq x y z
N ALA A 1 1.86 -28.06 3.61
CA ALA A 1 1.50 -26.97 2.72
C ALA A 1 2.75 -26.20 2.31
N ASP A 2 2.80 -25.81 1.07
CA ASP A 2 3.92 -25.01 0.58
C ASP A 2 3.90 -23.63 1.24
N LYS A 3 5.06 -23.23 1.75
CA LYS A 3 5.21 -21.91 2.30
C LYS A 3 5.40 -20.91 1.15
N LEU A 4 4.63 -19.85 1.19
CA LEU A 4 4.79 -18.74 0.26
C LEU A 4 6.12 -18.05 0.52
N LYS A 5 6.91 -17.88 -0.52
CA LYS A 5 8.19 -17.16 -0.43
C LYS A 5 8.05 -15.80 -1.07
N PHE A 6 8.55 -14.79 -0.38
CA PHE A 6 8.54 -13.42 -0.86
C PHE A 6 9.96 -13.02 -1.25
N THR A 7 10.07 -12.26 -2.32
CA THR A 7 11.31 -11.60 -2.69
C THR A 7 11.10 -10.10 -2.59
N TYR A 8 11.81 -9.46 -1.68
CA TYR A 8 11.76 -8.01 -1.53
C TYR A 8 12.53 -7.35 -2.67
N ILE A 9 11.88 -6.45 -3.38
CA ILE A 9 12.52 -5.72 -4.49
C ILE A 9 12.89 -4.32 -4.04
N ASN A 10 11.90 -3.53 -3.60
CA ASN A 10 12.14 -2.16 -3.19
C ASN A 10 10.95 -1.61 -2.42
N SER A 11 11.18 -0.54 -1.68
CA SER A 11 10.13 0.22 -1.01
C SER A 11 10.60 1.64 -0.75
N GLY A 12 9.67 2.53 -0.50
CA GLY A 12 9.98 3.92 -0.22
C GLY A 12 8.72 4.73 -0.02
N CYS A 13 8.88 6.04 -0.01
CA CYS A 13 7.77 6.98 0.14
C CYS A 13 7.84 8.03 -0.94
N ILE A 14 6.67 8.41 -1.46
CA ILE A 14 6.54 9.57 -2.32
C ILE A 14 6.14 10.73 -1.43
N ARG A 15 7.05 11.65 -1.18
CA ARG A 15 6.79 12.81 -0.35
C ARG A 15 6.21 13.92 -1.20
N THR A 16 5.19 14.58 -0.67
CA THR A 16 4.50 15.66 -1.37
C THR A 16 4.58 16.96 -0.58
N GLN A 17 4.57 18.07 -1.30
CA GLN A 17 4.51 19.40 -0.72
C GLN A 17 3.85 20.34 -1.74
N GLY A 18 3.45 21.52 -1.28
CA GLY A 18 2.77 22.48 -2.12
C GLY A 18 1.26 22.38 -2.01
N ASP A 19 0.55 22.93 -2.98
CA ASP A 19 -0.91 22.89 -3.01
C ASP A 19 -1.42 21.51 -3.44
N LEU A 20 -2.73 21.35 -3.44
CA LEU A 20 -3.36 20.07 -3.75
C LEU A 20 -3.03 19.59 -5.16
N ASN A 21 -3.05 20.50 -6.13
CA ASN A 21 -2.75 20.14 -7.52
C ASN A 21 -1.32 19.64 -7.66
N GLU A 22 -0.35 20.34 -7.06
CA GLU A 22 1.06 19.94 -7.07
C GLU A 22 1.26 18.58 -6.43
N ARG A 23 0.56 18.32 -5.30
CA ARG A 23 0.64 17.04 -4.59
C ARG A 23 0.11 15.88 -5.43
N VAL A 24 -1.01 16.09 -6.11
CA VAL A 24 -1.59 15.06 -6.98
C VAL A 24 -0.64 14.73 -8.13
N VAL A 25 -0.06 15.75 -8.77
CA VAL A 25 0.90 15.55 -9.85
C VAL A 25 2.14 14.80 -9.35
N THR A 26 2.64 15.14 -8.16
CA THR A 26 3.80 14.48 -7.58
C THR A 26 3.53 12.98 -7.36
N ILE A 27 2.36 12.63 -6.83
CA ILE A 27 1.99 11.23 -6.61
C ILE A 27 1.87 10.49 -7.95
N TYR A 28 1.16 11.07 -8.90
CA TYR A 28 0.99 10.49 -10.23
C TYR A 28 2.34 10.21 -10.89
N SER A 29 3.20 11.22 -10.93
CA SER A 29 4.52 11.12 -11.55
C SER A 29 5.40 10.10 -10.86
N GLY A 30 5.37 10.07 -9.51
CA GLY A 30 6.15 9.11 -8.73
C GLY A 30 5.73 7.67 -8.97
N ILE A 31 4.44 7.40 -8.98
CA ILE A 31 3.92 6.06 -9.27
C ILE A 31 4.25 5.68 -10.72
N LYS A 32 4.05 6.58 -11.65
CA LYS A 32 4.36 6.32 -13.06
C LYS A 32 5.83 5.96 -13.26
N GLU A 33 6.73 6.67 -12.56
CA GLU A 33 8.16 6.37 -12.61
C GLU A 33 8.47 4.97 -12.06
N ILE A 34 7.89 4.62 -10.94
CA ILE A 34 8.06 3.29 -10.34
C ILE A 34 7.57 2.20 -11.30
N LEU A 35 6.40 2.39 -11.90
CA LEU A 35 5.84 1.42 -12.84
C LEU A 35 6.66 1.29 -14.12
N SER A 36 7.41 2.34 -14.49
CA SER A 36 8.29 2.29 -15.66
C SER A 36 9.61 1.54 -15.40
N LYS A 37 10.02 1.46 -14.14
CA LYS A 37 11.28 0.83 -13.74
C LYS A 37 11.14 -0.64 -13.34
N HIS A 38 9.93 -1.10 -13.11
CA HIS A 38 9.65 -2.45 -12.63
C HIS A 38 8.52 -3.07 -13.44
N GLU A 39 8.60 -4.38 -13.66
CA GLU A 39 7.47 -5.13 -14.19
C GLU A 39 6.49 -5.39 -13.05
N VAL A 40 5.36 -4.71 -13.11
CA VAL A 40 4.32 -4.81 -12.08
C VAL A 40 3.11 -5.50 -12.68
N ASP A 41 2.71 -6.61 -12.09
CA ASP A 41 1.55 -7.36 -12.54
C ASP A 41 0.25 -6.88 -11.91
N ILE A 42 0.32 -6.44 -10.64
CA ILE A 42 -0.86 -6.01 -9.88
C ILE A 42 -0.45 -4.87 -8.96
N VAL A 43 -1.30 -3.86 -8.85
CA VAL A 43 -1.17 -2.79 -7.87
C VAL A 43 -2.17 -3.04 -6.75
N VAL A 44 -1.68 -3.06 -5.52
CA VAL A 44 -2.49 -3.28 -4.32
C VAL A 44 -2.63 -1.97 -3.57
N ILE A 45 -3.86 -1.58 -3.27
CA ILE A 45 -4.15 -0.32 -2.59
C ILE A 45 -4.94 -0.61 -1.31
N GLU A 46 -4.55 0.01 -0.20
CA GLU A 46 -5.34 -0.05 1.01
C GLU A 46 -6.61 0.77 0.82
N ARG A 47 -7.76 0.17 1.17
CA ARG A 47 -9.03 0.87 1.16
C ARG A 47 -9.25 1.55 2.49
N VAL A 48 -9.43 2.86 2.45
CA VAL A 48 -9.64 3.67 3.64
C VAL A 48 -11.08 4.18 3.63
N PHE A 49 -11.76 4.08 4.78
CA PHE A 49 -13.11 4.57 4.97
C PHE A 49 -13.13 5.73 5.93
N MET A 50 -14.00 6.71 5.67
CA MET A 50 -14.27 7.74 6.66
C MET A 50 -15.05 7.14 7.83
N ARG A 51 -14.60 7.40 9.04
CA ARG A 51 -15.28 6.92 10.25
C ARG A 51 -16.51 7.77 10.53
N PRO A 52 -17.71 7.15 10.69
CA PRO A 52 -18.91 7.92 11.00
C PRO A 52 -18.84 8.67 12.34
N ASP A 53 -18.11 8.11 13.31
CA ASP A 53 -17.95 8.71 14.65
C ASP A 53 -16.89 9.82 14.69
N ARG A 54 -16.02 9.88 13.67
CA ARG A 54 -14.96 10.89 13.57
C ARG A 54 -14.82 11.33 12.11
N PRO A 55 -15.85 12.01 11.57
CA PRO A 55 -15.79 12.44 10.18
C PRO A 55 -14.68 13.47 9.98
N ASN A 56 -13.88 13.27 8.95
CA ASN A 56 -12.83 14.20 8.56
C ASN A 56 -12.89 14.39 7.05
N PRO A 57 -13.77 15.28 6.55
CA PRO A 57 -13.96 15.47 5.12
C PRO A 57 -12.70 15.89 4.39
N ASP A 58 -11.86 16.75 4.98
CA ASP A 58 -10.60 17.17 4.35
C ASP A 58 -9.67 16.01 4.12
N ALA A 59 -9.49 15.15 5.12
CA ALA A 59 -8.63 13.98 4.99
C ALA A 59 -9.20 13.01 3.94
N ALA A 60 -10.52 12.82 3.92
CA ALA A 60 -11.17 11.96 2.94
C ALA A 60 -10.96 12.46 1.51
N ILE A 61 -11.07 13.77 1.30
CA ILE A 61 -10.84 14.39 -0.01
C ILE A 61 -9.39 14.19 -0.44
N LYS A 62 -8.44 14.45 0.45
CA LYS A 62 -7.01 14.29 0.16
C LYS A 62 -6.66 12.83 -0.19
N LEU A 63 -7.21 11.88 0.57
CA LEU A 63 -7.02 10.46 0.30
C LEU A 63 -7.63 10.07 -1.05
N GLY A 64 -8.80 10.60 -1.38
CA GLY A 64 -9.45 10.36 -2.67
C GLY A 64 -8.64 10.88 -3.83
N HIS A 65 -8.04 12.06 -3.70
CA HIS A 65 -7.16 12.62 -4.73
C HIS A 65 -5.90 11.77 -4.91
N ALA A 66 -5.26 11.37 -3.82
CA ALA A 66 -4.08 10.50 -3.87
C ALA A 66 -4.42 9.16 -4.53
N ARG A 67 -5.53 8.56 -4.12
CA ARG A 67 -6.01 7.30 -4.70
C ARG A 67 -6.29 7.45 -6.18
N GLY A 68 -6.95 8.54 -6.60
CA GLY A 68 -7.21 8.82 -8.00
C GLY A 68 -5.94 8.94 -8.83
N ALA A 69 -4.90 9.56 -8.28
CA ALA A 69 -3.59 9.66 -8.94
C ALA A 69 -2.97 8.27 -9.16
N ILE A 70 -3.02 7.41 -8.14
CA ILE A 70 -2.48 6.05 -8.22
C ILE A 70 -3.27 5.23 -9.26
N ILE A 71 -4.58 5.29 -9.20
CA ILE A 71 -5.47 4.58 -10.13
C ILE A 71 -5.20 5.02 -11.58
N SER A 72 -5.07 6.33 -11.79
CA SER A 72 -4.80 6.87 -13.12
C SER A 72 -3.45 6.41 -13.66
N ALA A 73 -2.42 6.42 -12.82
CA ALA A 73 -1.08 5.99 -13.23
C ALA A 73 -1.04 4.50 -13.60
N ALA A 74 -1.63 3.65 -12.77
CA ALA A 74 -1.65 2.20 -12.98
C ALA A 74 -2.63 1.83 -14.11
N GLY A 75 -3.83 2.39 -14.09
CA GLY A 75 -4.87 2.11 -15.08
C GLY A 75 -4.49 2.55 -16.47
N GLY A 76 -3.77 3.66 -16.59
CA GLY A 76 -3.26 4.14 -17.87
C GLY A 76 -2.28 3.19 -18.54
N GLN A 77 -1.67 2.29 -17.77
CA GLN A 77 -0.76 1.27 -18.27
C GLN A 77 -1.42 -0.11 -18.33
N GLY A 78 -2.71 -0.19 -18.06
CA GLY A 78 -3.45 -1.44 -18.09
C GLY A 78 -3.12 -2.41 -16.97
N ILE A 79 -2.57 -1.92 -15.85
CA ILE A 79 -2.21 -2.77 -14.72
C ILE A 79 -3.43 -2.99 -13.83
N PRO A 80 -3.82 -4.24 -13.54
CA PRO A 80 -4.92 -4.52 -12.64
C PRO A 80 -4.66 -4.00 -11.23
N MET A 81 -5.72 -3.56 -10.55
CA MET A 81 -5.65 -3.04 -9.19
C MET A 81 -6.61 -3.80 -8.30
N VAL A 82 -6.20 -4.04 -7.06
CA VAL A 82 -7.03 -4.67 -6.04
C VAL A 82 -6.96 -3.87 -4.75
N ASP A 83 -8.02 -3.94 -3.96
CA ASP A 83 -8.13 -3.22 -2.69
C ASP A 83 -8.26 -4.20 -1.54
N TYR A 84 -7.69 -3.84 -0.41
CA TYR A 84 -7.91 -4.53 0.85
C TYR A 84 -8.10 -3.51 1.97
N THR A 85 -8.97 -3.81 2.93
CA THR A 85 -9.14 -2.98 4.11
C THR A 85 -7.97 -3.19 5.07
N ALA A 86 -7.78 -2.24 6.00
CA ALA A 86 -6.76 -2.37 7.04
C ALA A 86 -6.92 -3.67 7.83
N ASN A 87 -8.15 -4.06 8.15
CA ASN A 87 -8.41 -5.30 8.89
C ASN A 87 -8.07 -6.54 8.08
N GLN A 88 -8.37 -6.55 6.79
CA GLN A 88 -7.99 -7.65 5.91
C GLN A 88 -6.47 -7.81 5.84
N ILE A 89 -5.75 -6.69 5.75
CA ILE A 89 -4.30 -6.69 5.69
C ILE A 89 -3.71 -7.22 7.00
N LYS A 90 -4.17 -6.72 8.14
CA LYS A 90 -3.70 -7.20 9.46
C LYS A 90 -3.95 -8.70 9.63
N LYS A 91 -5.15 -9.14 9.30
CA LYS A 91 -5.52 -10.56 9.42
C LYS A 91 -4.64 -11.44 8.54
N ALA A 92 -4.37 -11.02 7.32
CA ALA A 92 -3.54 -11.80 6.40
C ALA A 92 -2.08 -11.87 6.86
N VAL A 93 -1.53 -10.75 7.33
CA VAL A 93 -0.10 -10.65 7.67
C VAL A 93 0.19 -11.25 9.06
N VAL A 94 -0.66 -11.00 10.05
CA VAL A 94 -0.47 -11.47 11.43
C VAL A 94 -1.21 -12.78 11.72
N GLY A 95 -2.22 -13.09 10.92
CA GLY A 95 -3.05 -14.27 11.10
C GLY A 95 -4.29 -14.04 11.97
N ARG A 96 -4.55 -12.81 12.41
CA ARG A 96 -5.72 -12.43 13.19
C ARG A 96 -6.00 -10.95 13.08
N GLY A 97 -7.28 -10.57 13.24
CA GLY A 97 -7.73 -9.19 13.06
C GLY A 97 -7.34 -8.19 14.16
N HIS A 98 -6.72 -8.66 15.23
CA HIS A 98 -6.32 -7.82 16.37
C HIS A 98 -4.82 -7.50 16.38
N GLY A 99 -4.15 -7.66 15.26
CA GLY A 99 -2.73 -7.34 15.16
C GLY A 99 -2.47 -5.86 15.38
N THR A 100 -1.46 -5.54 16.21
CA THR A 100 -1.00 -4.17 16.39
C THR A 100 -0.14 -3.76 15.20
N LYS A 101 0.11 -2.44 15.07
CA LYS A 101 1.03 -1.95 14.05
C LYS A 101 2.42 -2.55 14.21
N GLU A 102 2.87 -2.72 15.45
CA GLU A 102 4.16 -3.31 15.75
C GLU A 102 4.24 -4.78 15.32
N GLN A 103 3.17 -5.53 15.51
CA GLN A 103 3.09 -6.92 15.07
C GLN A 103 3.11 -7.03 13.55
N VAL A 104 2.37 -6.16 12.86
CA VAL A 104 2.36 -6.12 11.39
C VAL A 104 3.76 -5.78 10.88
N SER A 105 4.39 -4.74 11.43
CA SER A 105 5.75 -4.33 11.04
C SER A 105 6.76 -5.45 11.26
N PHE A 106 6.67 -6.13 12.42
CA PHE A 106 7.54 -7.27 12.72
C PHE A 106 7.37 -8.39 11.68
N MET A 107 6.13 -8.75 11.36
CA MET A 107 5.87 -9.81 10.39
C MET A 107 6.34 -9.45 8.99
N VAL A 108 6.15 -8.19 8.57
CA VAL A 108 6.66 -7.71 7.29
C VAL A 108 8.18 -7.86 7.25
N GLN A 109 8.86 -7.43 8.32
CA GLN A 109 10.30 -7.56 8.42
C GLN A 109 10.76 -9.01 8.31
N GLN A 110 10.07 -9.93 9.00
CA GLN A 110 10.42 -11.35 8.98
C GLN A 110 10.14 -11.99 7.61
N LEU A 111 8.96 -11.76 7.05
CA LEU A 111 8.56 -12.36 5.79
C LEU A 111 9.42 -11.91 4.61
N LEU A 112 9.85 -10.65 4.62
CA LEU A 112 10.67 -10.08 3.56
C LEU A 112 12.17 -10.14 3.88
N LYS A 113 12.54 -10.63 5.06
CA LYS A 113 13.94 -10.76 5.52
C LYS A 113 14.67 -9.42 5.48
N LEU A 114 14.02 -8.38 5.99
CA LEU A 114 14.61 -7.04 6.06
C LEU A 114 15.55 -6.93 7.26
N ASN A 115 16.64 -6.18 7.10
CA ASN A 115 17.63 -5.98 8.17
C ASN A 115 17.08 -5.17 9.34
N LYS A 116 16.11 -4.30 9.07
CA LYS A 116 15.47 -3.46 10.10
C LYS A 116 14.00 -3.27 9.74
N ALA A 117 13.22 -2.80 10.70
CA ALA A 117 11.81 -2.50 10.47
C ALA A 117 11.68 -1.43 9.37
N PRO A 118 10.73 -1.59 8.41
CA PRO A 118 10.52 -0.59 7.38
C PRO A 118 9.94 0.68 7.97
N GLN A 119 10.12 1.79 7.24
CA GLN A 119 9.43 3.04 7.57
C GLN A 119 7.91 2.80 7.53
N ALA A 120 7.14 3.50 8.38
CA ALA A 120 5.74 3.19 8.61
C ALA A 120 4.91 3.10 7.32
N ASP A 121 4.97 4.12 6.47
CA ASP A 121 4.16 4.14 5.23
C ASP A 121 4.61 3.09 4.23
N ALA A 122 5.91 2.90 4.09
CA ALA A 122 6.46 1.84 3.24
C ALA A 122 6.06 0.46 3.77
N GLY A 123 6.07 0.29 5.09
CA GLY A 123 5.65 -0.95 5.75
C GLY A 123 4.19 -1.27 5.49
N ASP A 124 3.32 -0.26 5.52
CA ASP A 124 1.90 -0.43 5.23
C ASP A 124 1.69 -0.91 3.78
N ALA A 125 2.42 -0.33 2.84
CA ALA A 125 2.35 -0.75 1.44
C ALA A 125 2.86 -2.18 1.24
N LEU A 126 3.96 -2.54 1.88
CA LEU A 126 4.50 -3.89 1.82
C LEU A 126 3.51 -4.91 2.42
N ALA A 127 2.86 -4.55 3.53
CA ALA A 127 1.86 -5.39 4.16
C ALA A 127 0.67 -5.64 3.21
N GLY A 128 0.23 -4.62 2.49
CA GLY A 128 -0.83 -4.75 1.49
C GLY A 128 -0.45 -5.74 0.38
N ALA A 129 0.77 -5.66 -0.12
CA ALA A 129 1.27 -6.58 -1.14
C ALA A 129 1.32 -8.03 -0.62
N ILE A 130 1.79 -8.22 0.61
CA ILE A 130 1.82 -9.54 1.25
C ILE A 130 0.40 -10.09 1.41
N CYS A 131 -0.54 -9.25 1.83
CA CYS A 131 -1.95 -9.61 1.96
C CYS A 131 -2.50 -10.17 0.64
N HIS A 132 -2.25 -9.47 -0.45
CA HIS A 132 -2.71 -9.93 -1.76
C HIS A 132 -2.08 -11.26 -2.15
N ALA A 133 -0.81 -11.42 -1.91
CA ALA A 133 -0.12 -12.68 -2.23
C ALA A 133 -0.77 -13.88 -1.53
N TYR A 134 -1.18 -13.71 -0.28
CA TYR A 134 -1.91 -14.77 0.44
C TYR A 134 -3.31 -15.00 -0.13
N HIS A 135 -4.01 -13.95 -0.55
CA HIS A 135 -5.34 -14.09 -1.13
C HIS A 135 -5.32 -14.68 -2.54
N ALA A 136 -4.21 -14.55 -3.25
CA ALA A 136 -4.05 -15.06 -4.61
C ALA A 136 -3.67 -16.54 -4.68
N LEU A 137 -3.48 -17.18 -3.53
CA LEU A 137 -3.15 -18.61 -3.49
C LEU A 137 -4.30 -19.51 -3.95
#